data_3c260258a8d4c3f5e7fc89f4b392a80f
#
_entry.id   3c260258a8d4c3f5e7fc89f4b392a80f
#
_cell.length_a   1.000
_cell.length_b   1.000
_cell.length_c   1.000
_cell.angle_alpha   90.00
_cell.angle_beta   90.00
_cell.angle_gamma   90.00
#
_symmetry.space_group_name_H-M   'P 1'
#
loop_
_entity.id
_entity.type
_entity.pdbx_description
1 polymer ?
#
loop_
_entity_poly.entity_id
_entity_poly.type
_entity_poly.pdbx_seq_one_letter_code
_entity_poly.pdbx_strand_id
1 'polypeptide(L)'
;MTAVIIGAGRIGSSVLELAADADIEVTVIERDHERAHDLDTIDDCHVIHDDATERDTLNEAGVSDADAVIATTEEDATNLMVLMLARNLGCETLVSVVHDKANIPMFRELGATTIENPQQLIAKYLFRSTYNPGVQDFMHVGDTSSDAEVFEISVSEEALIVDETLEEADVAGYLSPNMIVVAVERDGEVMIPRGHTKIESDDLITVFSKDGITEEVVTPFNPGRKESVQAESE
;
A
#
# COMPACT_ATOMS: atom_id res chain seq x y z
N MET A 1 -16.32 -12.87 8.80
CA MET A 1 -15.93 -11.45 8.98
C MET A 1 -16.93 -10.61 8.20
N THR A 2 -17.43 -9.54 8.82
CA THR A 2 -18.39 -8.62 8.21
C THR A 2 -17.80 -7.21 8.17
N ALA A 3 -17.96 -6.50 7.06
CA ALA A 3 -17.47 -5.14 6.89
C ALA A 3 -18.56 -4.20 6.34
N VAL A 4 -18.54 -2.94 6.77
CA VAL A 4 -19.39 -1.90 6.20
C VAL A 4 -18.50 -0.90 5.46
N ILE A 5 -18.74 -0.75 4.15
CA ILE A 5 -18.02 0.19 3.28
C ILE A 5 -18.89 1.41 3.04
N ILE A 6 -18.33 2.59 3.25
CA ILE A 6 -19.00 3.86 3.03
C ILE A 6 -18.44 4.54 1.78
N GLY A 7 -19.31 4.67 0.78
CA GLY A 7 -18.98 5.20 -0.53
C GLY A 7 -18.48 4.13 -1.50
N ALA A 8 -19.13 4.02 -2.65
CA ALA A 8 -18.80 3.13 -3.74
C ALA A 8 -18.11 3.85 -4.91
N GLY A 9 -17.30 4.85 -4.59
CA GLY A 9 -16.41 5.48 -5.55
C GLY A 9 -15.28 4.53 -5.99
N ARG A 10 -14.27 5.03 -6.71
CA ARG A 10 -13.17 4.21 -7.24
C ARG A 10 -12.48 3.35 -6.17
N ILE A 11 -12.23 3.92 -4.98
CA ILE A 11 -11.56 3.18 -3.89
C ILE A 11 -12.53 2.18 -3.26
N GLY A 12 -13.74 2.61 -2.93
CA GLY A 12 -14.74 1.73 -2.30
C GLY A 12 -15.10 0.53 -3.16
N SER A 13 -15.26 0.71 -4.48
CA SER A 13 -15.50 -0.40 -5.41
C SER A 13 -14.32 -1.38 -5.44
N SER A 14 -13.07 -0.89 -5.46
CA SER A 14 -11.91 -1.78 -5.41
C SER A 14 -11.79 -2.53 -4.07
N VAL A 15 -12.15 -1.88 -2.95
CA VAL A 15 -12.19 -2.56 -1.63
C VAL A 15 -13.28 -3.64 -1.62
N LEU A 16 -14.43 -3.38 -2.23
CA LEU A 16 -15.51 -4.36 -2.35
C LEU A 16 -15.07 -5.58 -3.18
N GLU A 17 -14.39 -5.39 -4.31
CA GLU A 17 -13.85 -6.48 -5.13
C GLU A 17 -12.88 -7.36 -4.32
N LEU A 18 -11.95 -6.74 -3.59
CA LEU A 18 -10.99 -7.45 -2.73
C LEU A 18 -11.68 -8.21 -1.59
N ALA A 19 -12.75 -7.64 -1.03
CA ALA A 19 -13.51 -8.29 0.04
C ALA A 19 -14.28 -9.51 -0.47
N ALA A 20 -14.85 -9.43 -1.68
CA ALA A 20 -15.53 -10.54 -2.34
C ALA A 20 -14.54 -11.70 -2.60
N ASP A 21 -13.33 -11.40 -3.10
CA ASP A 21 -12.29 -12.41 -3.31
C ASP A 21 -11.84 -13.10 -2.01
N ALA A 22 -12.01 -12.43 -0.87
CA ALA A 22 -11.64 -12.92 0.46
C ALA A 22 -12.80 -13.58 1.23
N ASP A 23 -13.97 -13.79 0.60
CA ASP A 23 -15.20 -14.31 1.24
C ASP A 23 -15.62 -13.47 2.48
N ILE A 24 -15.48 -12.14 2.41
CA ILE A 24 -15.93 -11.21 3.45
C ILE A 24 -17.33 -10.72 3.10
N GLU A 25 -18.27 -10.87 4.03
CA GLU A 25 -19.63 -10.33 3.88
C GLU A 25 -19.59 -8.79 3.99
N VAL A 26 -20.11 -8.09 2.97
CA VAL A 26 -20.02 -6.64 2.88
C VAL A 26 -21.39 -6.00 2.78
N THR A 27 -21.61 -4.95 3.59
CA THR A 27 -22.67 -3.97 3.38
C THR A 27 -22.06 -2.67 2.85
N VAL A 28 -22.58 -2.15 1.75
CA VAL A 28 -22.14 -0.87 1.17
C VAL A 28 -23.22 0.18 1.39
N ILE A 29 -22.84 1.36 1.89
CA ILE A 29 -23.71 2.52 1.92
C ILE A 29 -23.23 3.52 0.87
N GLU A 30 -24.07 3.79 -0.15
CA GLU A 30 -23.78 4.73 -1.21
C GLU A 30 -24.92 5.73 -1.37
N ARG A 31 -24.58 7.03 -1.43
CA ARG A 31 -25.55 8.10 -1.57
C ARG A 31 -25.99 8.35 -3.00
N ASP A 32 -25.15 8.04 -3.96
CA ASP A 32 -25.45 8.20 -5.38
C ASP A 32 -26.30 7.03 -5.87
N HIS A 33 -27.49 7.34 -6.41
CA HIS A 33 -28.45 6.34 -6.85
C HIS A 33 -27.96 5.46 -7.99
N GLU A 34 -27.20 6.03 -8.95
CA GLU A 34 -26.73 5.28 -10.12
C GLU A 34 -25.65 4.29 -9.67
N ARG A 35 -24.71 4.72 -8.82
CA ARG A 35 -23.67 3.85 -8.26
C ARG A 35 -24.26 2.75 -7.37
N ALA A 36 -25.20 3.08 -6.51
CA ALA A 36 -25.86 2.09 -5.66
C ALA A 36 -26.56 1.01 -6.52
N HIS A 37 -27.25 1.43 -7.57
CA HIS A 37 -27.92 0.49 -8.49
C HIS A 37 -26.94 -0.42 -9.26
N ASP A 38 -25.78 0.10 -9.65
CA ASP A 38 -24.76 -0.70 -10.34
C ASP A 38 -24.22 -1.81 -9.44
N LEU A 39 -24.15 -1.58 -8.12
CA LEU A 39 -23.71 -2.55 -7.13
C LEU A 39 -24.74 -3.64 -6.82
N ASP A 40 -26.04 -3.39 -7.02
CA ASP A 40 -27.11 -4.37 -6.79
C ASP A 40 -26.93 -5.66 -7.64
N THR A 41 -26.05 -5.63 -8.62
CA THR A 41 -25.75 -6.76 -9.50
C THR A 41 -24.60 -7.65 -8.98
N ILE A 42 -23.93 -7.25 -7.89
CA ILE A 42 -22.81 -7.99 -7.29
C ILE A 42 -23.37 -8.99 -6.28
N ASP A 43 -23.09 -10.27 -6.49
CA ASP A 43 -23.45 -11.32 -5.54
C ASP A 43 -22.76 -11.11 -4.18
N ASP A 44 -23.44 -11.46 -3.09
CA ASP A 44 -22.96 -11.35 -1.70
C ASP A 44 -22.66 -9.92 -1.19
N CYS A 45 -23.17 -8.87 -1.89
CA CYS A 45 -23.11 -7.49 -1.45
C CYS A 45 -24.49 -6.98 -1.05
N HIS A 46 -24.63 -6.48 0.17
CA HIS A 46 -25.84 -5.76 0.59
C HIS A 46 -25.65 -4.25 0.37
N VAL A 47 -26.50 -3.63 -0.45
CA VAL A 47 -26.39 -2.21 -0.80
C VAL A 47 -27.48 -1.41 -0.12
N ILE A 48 -27.10 -0.33 0.56
CA ILE A 48 -28.03 0.65 1.15
C ILE A 48 -27.82 1.98 0.43
N HIS A 49 -28.86 2.44 -0.27
CA HIS A 49 -28.86 3.73 -0.92
C HIS A 49 -29.35 4.82 0.04
N ASP A 50 -28.43 5.40 0.81
CA ASP A 50 -28.75 6.43 1.80
C ASP A 50 -27.52 7.24 2.22
N ASP A 51 -27.71 8.22 3.11
CA ASP A 51 -26.66 9.05 3.69
C ASP A 51 -26.05 8.36 4.93
N ALA A 52 -24.78 7.98 4.82
CA ALA A 52 -24.05 7.33 5.91
C ALA A 52 -23.75 8.25 7.12
N THR A 53 -23.99 9.55 7.02
CA THR A 53 -23.89 10.46 8.16
C THR A 53 -25.10 10.39 9.10
N GLU A 54 -26.14 9.67 8.69
CA GLU A 54 -27.33 9.43 9.51
C GLU A 54 -27.13 8.17 10.36
N ARG A 55 -27.42 8.28 11.67
CA ARG A 55 -27.23 7.16 12.60
C ARG A 55 -28.13 5.96 12.27
N ASP A 56 -29.33 6.23 11.78
CA ASP A 56 -30.30 5.19 11.46
C ASP A 56 -29.83 4.35 10.27
N THR A 57 -29.21 4.97 9.28
CA THR A 57 -28.58 4.30 8.13
C THR A 57 -27.45 3.36 8.57
N LEU A 58 -26.59 3.82 9.51
CA LEU A 58 -25.51 2.98 10.05
C LEU A 58 -26.05 1.82 10.90
N ASN A 59 -27.17 2.00 11.60
CA ASN A 59 -27.84 0.92 12.33
C ASN A 59 -28.43 -0.10 11.37
N GLU A 60 -29.06 0.33 10.27
CA GLU A 60 -29.59 -0.53 9.21
C GLU A 60 -28.47 -1.34 8.55
N ALA A 61 -27.32 -0.73 8.34
CA ALA A 61 -26.14 -1.39 7.81
C ALA A 61 -25.48 -2.39 8.78
N GLY A 62 -25.95 -2.51 10.01
CA GLY A 62 -25.41 -3.43 11.00
C GLY A 62 -24.05 -3.04 11.57
N VAL A 63 -23.71 -1.75 11.58
CA VAL A 63 -22.39 -1.26 12.04
C VAL A 63 -22.07 -1.70 13.48
N SER A 64 -23.06 -1.89 14.36
CA SER A 64 -22.85 -2.38 15.73
C SER A 64 -22.31 -3.79 15.84
N ASP A 65 -22.55 -4.61 14.82
CA ASP A 65 -22.16 -6.02 14.77
C ASP A 65 -21.04 -6.25 13.73
N ALA A 66 -20.65 -5.20 12.99
CA ALA A 66 -19.60 -5.28 11.98
C ALA A 66 -18.20 -5.35 12.61
N ASP A 67 -17.34 -6.19 12.03
CA ASP A 67 -15.93 -6.29 12.43
C ASP A 67 -15.13 -5.04 12.03
N ALA A 68 -15.54 -4.35 10.96
CA ALA A 68 -14.86 -3.15 10.47
C ALA A 68 -15.81 -2.17 9.75
N VAL A 69 -15.49 -0.87 9.84
CA VAL A 69 -16.07 0.19 9.00
C VAL A 69 -14.96 0.84 8.18
N ILE A 70 -15.18 0.95 6.86
CA ILE A 70 -14.21 1.49 5.90
C ILE A 70 -14.84 2.69 5.19
N ALA A 71 -14.38 3.91 5.52
CA ALA A 71 -14.87 5.15 4.92
C ALA A 71 -13.99 5.58 3.74
N THR A 72 -14.59 5.62 2.54
CA THR A 72 -13.88 5.88 1.27
C THR A 72 -14.48 7.01 0.45
N THR A 73 -15.27 7.90 1.08
CA THR A 73 -15.86 9.03 0.37
C THR A 73 -14.81 10.09 0.03
N GLU A 74 -15.15 11.01 -0.88
CA GLU A 74 -14.25 12.09 -1.30
C GLU A 74 -14.14 13.23 -0.25
N GLU A 75 -14.97 13.24 0.79
CA GLU A 75 -15.05 14.31 1.77
C GLU A 75 -14.55 13.83 3.15
N ASP A 76 -13.41 14.37 3.61
CA ASP A 76 -12.84 14.05 4.92
C ASP A 76 -13.82 14.30 6.08
N ALA A 77 -14.67 15.34 5.98
CA ALA A 77 -15.67 15.65 7.00
C ALA A 77 -16.74 14.54 7.09
N THR A 78 -17.20 14.01 5.95
CA THR A 78 -18.11 12.88 5.88
C THR A 78 -17.47 11.63 6.46
N ASN A 79 -16.24 11.30 6.04
CA ASN A 79 -15.49 10.15 6.56
C ASN A 79 -15.31 10.23 8.09
N LEU A 80 -14.91 11.41 8.60
CA LEU A 80 -14.73 11.61 10.03
C LEU A 80 -16.04 11.44 10.81
N MET A 81 -17.14 12.00 10.30
CA MET A 81 -18.47 11.90 10.94
C MET A 81 -18.94 10.44 11.00
N VAL A 82 -18.79 9.71 9.89
CA VAL A 82 -19.14 8.28 9.81
C VAL A 82 -18.35 7.47 10.82
N LEU A 83 -17.02 7.62 10.86
CA LEU A 83 -16.20 6.89 11.82
C LEU A 83 -16.53 7.24 13.27
N MET A 84 -16.86 8.50 13.55
CA MET A 84 -17.30 8.92 14.89
C MET A 84 -18.59 8.22 15.29
N LEU A 85 -19.55 8.12 14.39
CA LEU A 85 -20.81 7.43 14.62
C LEU A 85 -20.60 5.92 14.76
N ALA A 86 -19.78 5.32 13.90
CA ALA A 86 -19.44 3.89 13.94
C ALA A 86 -18.79 3.51 15.29
N ARG A 87 -17.84 4.32 15.77
CA ARG A 87 -17.24 4.15 17.10
C ARG A 87 -18.28 4.21 18.22
N ASN A 88 -19.21 5.17 18.14
CA ASN A 88 -20.30 5.29 19.12
C ASN A 88 -21.29 4.13 19.06
N LEU A 89 -21.37 3.40 17.96
CA LEU A 89 -22.15 2.19 17.80
C LEU A 89 -21.40 0.93 18.25
N GLY A 90 -20.12 1.04 18.58
CA GLY A 90 -19.31 -0.04 19.14
C GLY A 90 -18.32 -0.70 18.16
N CYS A 91 -18.24 -0.25 16.90
CA CYS A 91 -17.25 -0.76 15.98
C CYS A 91 -15.83 -0.28 16.38
N GLU A 92 -14.89 -1.21 16.54
CA GLU A 92 -13.52 -0.91 17.00
C GLU A 92 -12.55 -0.74 15.83
N THR A 93 -12.76 -1.43 14.72
CA THR A 93 -11.88 -1.33 13.55
C THR A 93 -12.39 -0.26 12.60
N LEU A 94 -11.73 0.88 12.62
CA LEU A 94 -12.12 2.06 11.85
C LEU A 94 -11.03 2.37 10.82
N VAL A 95 -11.35 2.24 9.55
CA VAL A 95 -10.45 2.47 8.42
C VAL A 95 -10.95 3.65 7.60
N SER A 96 -10.07 4.54 7.17
CA SER A 96 -10.48 5.67 6.32
C SER A 96 -9.42 6.10 5.35
N VAL A 97 -9.87 6.57 4.19
CA VAL A 97 -9.07 7.47 3.36
C VAL A 97 -9.16 8.89 3.93
N VAL A 98 -8.08 9.65 3.79
CA VAL A 98 -8.01 11.07 4.15
C VAL A 98 -7.34 11.83 3.01
N HIS A 99 -8.01 12.83 2.48
CA HIS A 99 -7.53 13.60 1.31
C HIS A 99 -6.63 14.75 1.72
N ASP A 100 -6.95 15.45 2.82
CA ASP A 100 -6.08 16.50 3.38
C ASP A 100 -5.29 15.97 4.58
N LYS A 101 -3.95 15.98 4.46
CA LYS A 101 -3.05 15.58 5.55
C LYS A 101 -3.27 16.34 6.85
N ALA A 102 -3.73 17.59 6.78
CA ALA A 102 -4.03 18.40 7.95
C ALA A 102 -5.11 17.76 8.83
N ASN A 103 -5.95 16.89 8.25
CA ASN A 103 -7.02 16.21 8.95
C ASN A 103 -6.58 14.89 9.63
N ILE A 104 -5.45 14.31 9.26
CA ILE A 104 -4.96 13.03 9.83
C ILE A 104 -4.93 13.02 11.37
N PRO A 105 -4.50 14.07 12.08
CA PRO A 105 -4.52 14.08 13.54
C PRO A 105 -5.91 13.87 14.13
N MET A 106 -6.97 14.39 13.50
CA MET A 106 -8.36 14.23 13.97
C MET A 106 -8.82 12.77 13.86
N PHE A 107 -8.49 12.09 12.77
CA PHE A 107 -8.79 10.66 12.59
C PHE A 107 -8.04 9.79 13.62
N ARG A 108 -6.77 10.13 13.93
CA ARG A 108 -6.00 9.45 14.98
C ARG A 108 -6.60 9.67 16.37
N GLU A 109 -7.00 10.89 16.70
CA GLU A 109 -7.66 11.21 17.96
C GLU A 109 -8.98 10.47 18.12
N LEU A 110 -9.72 10.32 17.03
CA LEU A 110 -10.92 9.50 16.97
C LEU A 110 -10.63 8.01 17.23
N GLY A 111 -9.41 7.56 17.02
CA GLY A 111 -8.99 6.15 17.17
C GLY A 111 -9.16 5.36 15.89
N ALA A 112 -9.10 6.00 14.72
CA ALA A 112 -9.01 5.28 13.46
C ALA A 112 -7.78 4.37 13.45
N THR A 113 -7.98 3.10 13.13
CA THR A 113 -6.95 2.07 13.16
C THR A 113 -6.03 2.14 11.96
N THR A 114 -6.59 2.55 10.81
CA THR A 114 -5.85 2.75 9.56
C THR A 114 -6.32 4.03 8.88
N ILE A 115 -5.37 4.86 8.48
CA ILE A 115 -5.61 6.15 7.82
C ILE A 115 -4.66 6.25 6.63
N GLU A 116 -5.22 6.32 5.43
CA GLU A 116 -4.42 6.37 4.21
C GLU A 116 -4.76 7.61 3.38
N ASN A 117 -3.72 8.23 2.80
CA ASN A 117 -3.88 9.27 1.80
C ASN A 117 -3.55 8.71 0.40
N PRO A 118 -4.58 8.37 -0.41
CA PRO A 118 -4.37 7.67 -1.67
C PRO A 118 -3.54 8.48 -2.66
N GLN A 119 -3.75 9.80 -2.73
CA GLN A 119 -3.03 10.67 -3.66
C GLN A 119 -1.54 10.69 -3.35
N GLN A 120 -1.17 10.69 -2.06
CA GLN A 120 0.24 10.63 -1.66
C GLN A 120 0.88 9.28 -1.94
N LEU A 121 0.15 8.20 -1.66
CA LEU A 121 0.63 6.85 -1.92
C LEU A 121 0.97 6.69 -3.40
N ILE A 122 0.02 7.05 -4.28
CA ILE A 122 0.22 6.99 -5.73
C ILE A 122 1.31 7.96 -6.20
N ALA A 123 1.33 9.20 -5.70
CA ALA A 123 2.35 10.18 -6.08
C ALA A 123 3.76 9.73 -5.70
N LYS A 124 3.94 9.15 -4.51
CA LYS A 124 5.22 8.57 -4.09
C LYS A 124 5.63 7.43 -5.01
N TYR A 125 4.70 6.53 -5.34
CA TYR A 125 4.96 5.42 -6.24
C TYR A 125 5.42 5.90 -7.62
N LEU A 126 4.67 6.80 -8.27
CA LEU A 126 4.99 7.35 -9.58
C LEU A 126 6.31 8.11 -9.59
N PHE A 127 6.57 8.93 -8.55
CA PHE A 127 7.81 9.67 -8.42
C PHE A 127 9.01 8.72 -8.32
N ARG A 128 8.93 7.69 -7.48
CA ARG A 128 10.01 6.71 -7.29
C ARG A 128 10.29 5.90 -8.55
N SER A 129 9.26 5.47 -9.25
CA SER A 129 9.42 4.78 -10.54
C SER A 129 10.18 5.59 -11.59
N THR A 130 10.22 6.91 -11.42
CA THR A 130 11.00 7.81 -12.31
C THR A 130 12.49 7.79 -11.97
N TYR A 131 12.86 7.73 -10.68
CA TYR A 131 14.25 7.79 -10.22
C TYR A 131 14.90 6.41 -10.12
N ASN A 132 14.12 5.39 -9.77
CA ASN A 132 14.59 4.02 -9.57
C ASN A 132 13.72 3.06 -10.38
N PRO A 133 13.87 2.99 -11.70
CA PRO A 133 12.98 2.20 -12.56
C PRO A 133 13.04 0.69 -12.29
N GLY A 134 14.09 0.21 -11.60
CA GLY A 134 14.19 -1.18 -11.14
C GLY A 134 13.37 -1.49 -9.89
N VAL A 135 12.94 -0.47 -9.13
CA VAL A 135 12.12 -0.67 -7.92
C VAL A 135 10.66 -0.79 -8.32
N GLN A 136 10.05 -1.94 -8.01
CA GLN A 136 8.67 -2.25 -8.40
C GLN A 136 7.67 -1.95 -7.29
N ASP A 137 7.94 -2.43 -6.07
CA ASP A 137 7.07 -2.24 -4.91
C ASP A 137 7.87 -1.74 -3.71
N PHE A 138 7.21 -1.02 -2.80
CA PHE A 138 7.83 -0.59 -1.55
C PHE A 138 6.80 -0.35 -0.44
N MET A 139 7.24 -0.60 0.79
CA MET A 139 6.47 -0.39 2.00
C MET A 139 7.32 0.27 3.08
N HIS A 140 6.82 1.33 3.72
CA HIS A 140 7.46 1.91 4.90
C HIS A 140 7.38 0.97 6.11
N VAL A 141 8.46 0.91 6.87
CA VAL A 141 8.53 0.13 8.12
C VAL A 141 8.69 1.09 9.30
N GLY A 142 7.76 1.00 10.23
CA GLY A 142 7.76 1.85 11.42
C GLY A 142 6.86 3.08 11.30
N ASP A 143 7.18 4.10 12.06
CA ASP A 143 6.42 5.35 12.11
C ASP A 143 6.86 6.28 10.94
N THR A 144 6.06 7.31 10.66
CA THR A 144 6.26 8.27 9.55
C THR A 144 7.56 9.08 9.63
N SER A 145 8.32 8.97 10.73
CA SER A 145 9.65 9.57 10.92
C SER A 145 10.81 8.62 10.57
N SER A 146 10.51 7.35 10.31
CA SER A 146 11.50 6.34 9.90
C SER A 146 11.71 6.42 8.38
N ASP A 147 12.96 6.29 7.95
CA ASP A 147 13.31 6.11 6.55
C ASP A 147 13.34 4.63 6.15
N ALA A 148 13.10 3.72 7.10
CA ALA A 148 13.18 2.29 6.86
C ALA A 148 12.08 1.81 5.91
N GLU A 149 12.48 1.03 4.90
CA GLU A 149 11.60 0.53 3.85
C GLU A 149 11.89 -0.92 3.50
N VAL A 150 10.85 -1.66 3.14
CA VAL A 150 10.94 -2.89 2.37
C VAL A 150 10.56 -2.55 0.93
N PHE A 151 11.33 -3.03 -0.03
CA PHE A 151 11.04 -2.81 -1.45
C PHE A 151 11.50 -3.98 -2.30
N GLU A 152 10.94 -4.08 -3.48
CA GLU A 152 11.33 -5.04 -4.50
C GLU A 152 12.13 -4.35 -5.60
N ILE A 153 13.20 -5.00 -6.04
CA ILE A 153 14.07 -4.48 -7.09
C ILE A 153 14.50 -5.57 -8.05
N SER A 154 14.33 -5.31 -9.34
CA SER A 154 14.83 -6.20 -10.39
C SER A 154 16.34 -6.06 -10.58
N VAL A 155 17.03 -7.19 -10.64
CA VAL A 155 18.46 -7.24 -10.92
C VAL A 155 18.70 -7.06 -12.40
N SER A 156 19.39 -6.00 -12.79
CA SER A 156 19.76 -5.77 -14.18
C SER A 156 20.96 -6.63 -14.61
N GLU A 157 21.10 -6.90 -15.90
CA GLU A 157 22.28 -7.65 -16.45
C GLU A 157 23.62 -7.00 -16.09
N GLU A 158 23.65 -5.66 -15.89
CA GLU A 158 24.86 -4.89 -15.56
C GLU A 158 25.06 -4.71 -14.04
N ALA A 159 24.24 -5.35 -13.21
CA ALA A 159 24.28 -5.23 -11.76
C ALA A 159 25.59 -5.80 -11.19
N LEU A 160 26.13 -5.13 -10.17
CA LEU A 160 27.38 -5.54 -9.52
C LEU A 160 27.28 -6.90 -8.82
N ILE A 161 26.05 -7.26 -8.42
CA ILE A 161 25.75 -8.48 -7.64
C ILE A 161 25.47 -9.70 -8.53
N VAL A 162 25.34 -9.53 -9.85
CA VAL A 162 25.10 -10.64 -10.78
C VAL A 162 26.26 -11.63 -10.72
N ASP A 163 25.91 -12.92 -10.68
CA ASP A 163 26.84 -14.05 -10.58
C ASP A 163 27.60 -14.19 -9.25
N GLU A 164 27.43 -13.25 -8.32
CA GLU A 164 27.98 -13.33 -6.97
C GLU A 164 26.98 -14.00 -6.01
N THR A 165 27.50 -14.63 -4.96
CA THR A 165 26.69 -15.01 -3.80
C THR A 165 26.46 -13.81 -2.89
N LEU A 166 25.42 -13.85 -2.06
CA LEU A 166 25.16 -12.77 -1.10
C LEU A 166 26.33 -12.58 -0.12
N GLU A 167 27.05 -13.64 0.24
CA GLU A 167 28.24 -13.57 1.10
C GLU A 167 29.41 -12.89 0.38
N GLU A 168 29.64 -13.20 -0.88
CA GLU A 168 30.67 -12.55 -1.70
C GLU A 168 30.35 -11.07 -1.93
N ALA A 169 29.09 -10.76 -2.23
CA ALA A 169 28.62 -9.38 -2.39
C ALA A 169 28.77 -8.55 -1.11
N ASP A 170 28.50 -9.15 0.06
CA ASP A 170 28.66 -8.49 1.36
C ASP A 170 30.16 -8.24 1.63
N VAL A 171 31.02 -9.22 1.44
CA VAL A 171 32.48 -9.10 1.60
C VAL A 171 33.07 -8.07 0.63
N ALA A 172 32.54 -8.00 -0.59
CA ALA A 172 32.94 -7.00 -1.59
C ALA A 172 32.46 -5.57 -1.25
N GLY A 173 31.58 -5.44 -0.26
CA GLY A 173 31.00 -4.16 0.15
C GLY A 173 29.92 -3.63 -0.80
N TYR A 174 29.31 -4.49 -1.61
CA TYR A 174 28.18 -4.13 -2.46
C TYR A 174 26.90 -3.97 -1.64
N LEU A 175 26.77 -4.71 -0.54
CA LEU A 175 25.60 -4.63 0.33
C LEU A 175 25.83 -3.63 1.47
N SER A 176 24.92 -2.67 1.64
CA SER A 176 24.98 -1.74 2.77
C SER A 176 24.79 -2.49 4.09
N PRO A 177 25.55 -2.15 5.16
CA PRO A 177 25.38 -2.79 6.47
C PRO A 177 23.99 -2.58 7.10
N ASN A 178 23.22 -1.63 6.58
CA ASN A 178 21.86 -1.30 7.04
C ASN A 178 20.76 -1.94 6.18
N MET A 179 21.11 -2.93 5.34
CA MET A 179 20.17 -3.63 4.49
C MET A 179 20.24 -5.15 4.69
N ILE A 180 19.14 -5.81 4.34
CA ILE A 180 19.02 -7.28 4.32
C ILE A 180 18.24 -7.68 3.07
N VAL A 181 18.75 -8.67 2.35
CA VAL A 181 17.99 -9.36 1.31
C VAL A 181 17.03 -10.36 1.99
N VAL A 182 15.74 -10.14 1.85
CA VAL A 182 14.69 -10.89 2.54
C VAL A 182 14.21 -12.08 1.71
N ALA A 183 14.01 -11.86 0.40
CA ALA A 183 13.56 -12.87 -0.54
C ALA A 183 14.22 -12.66 -1.91
N VAL A 184 14.26 -13.73 -2.71
CA VAL A 184 14.62 -13.71 -4.12
C VAL A 184 13.53 -14.47 -4.85
N GLU A 185 12.93 -13.84 -5.84
CA GLU A 185 12.01 -14.48 -6.78
C GLU A 185 12.76 -14.71 -8.11
N ARG A 186 12.71 -15.94 -8.60
CA ARG A 186 13.26 -16.35 -9.87
C ARG A 186 12.28 -17.27 -10.58
N ASP A 187 11.96 -16.99 -11.83
CA ASP A 187 11.02 -17.78 -12.64
C ASP A 187 9.63 -17.98 -11.96
N GLY A 188 9.20 -17.02 -11.15
CA GLY A 188 7.92 -17.07 -10.40
C GLY A 188 8.00 -17.91 -9.11
N GLU A 189 9.19 -18.41 -8.73
CA GLU A 189 9.39 -19.11 -7.46
C GLU A 189 10.11 -18.20 -6.45
N VAL A 190 9.48 -18.00 -5.29
CA VAL A 190 10.04 -17.22 -4.20
C VAL A 190 10.88 -18.10 -3.29
N MET A 191 12.14 -17.72 -3.05
CA MET A 191 13.05 -18.42 -2.14
C MET A 191 13.55 -17.50 -1.02
N ILE A 192 13.79 -18.09 0.15
CA ILE A 192 14.46 -17.40 1.27
C ILE A 192 15.97 -17.55 1.09
N PRO A 193 16.70 -16.47 0.79
CA PRO A 193 18.12 -16.55 0.47
C PRO A 193 18.98 -16.84 1.71
N ARG A 194 20.18 -17.33 1.45
CA ARG A 194 21.26 -17.53 2.42
C ARG A 194 22.56 -16.95 1.86
N GLY A 195 23.61 -16.86 2.68
CA GLY A 195 24.90 -16.31 2.23
C GLY A 195 25.44 -16.92 0.95
N HIS A 196 25.21 -18.23 0.72
CA HIS A 196 25.62 -18.95 -0.48
C HIS A 196 24.62 -18.87 -1.66
N THR A 197 23.52 -18.13 -1.50
CA THR A 197 22.54 -17.94 -2.58
C THR A 197 23.17 -17.04 -3.64
N LYS A 198 23.29 -17.57 -4.85
CA LYS A 198 23.80 -16.85 -6.01
C LYS A 198 22.69 -16.01 -6.62
N ILE A 199 22.99 -14.77 -6.95
CA ILE A 199 22.08 -13.83 -7.59
C ILE A 199 22.29 -13.87 -9.10
N GLU A 200 21.20 -13.90 -9.85
CA GLU A 200 21.19 -13.94 -11.31
C GLU A 200 20.52 -12.69 -11.88
N SER A 201 20.77 -12.41 -13.15
CA SER A 201 20.03 -11.34 -13.84
C SER A 201 18.53 -11.67 -13.89
N ASP A 202 17.70 -10.65 -13.89
CA ASP A 202 16.24 -10.74 -13.87
C ASP A 202 15.62 -11.30 -12.56
N ASP A 203 16.43 -11.65 -11.56
CA ASP A 203 15.90 -11.92 -10.22
C ASP A 203 15.14 -10.68 -9.70
N LEU A 204 14.00 -10.92 -9.09
CA LEU A 204 13.30 -9.90 -8.30
C LEU A 204 13.69 -10.08 -6.83
N ILE A 205 14.34 -9.08 -6.26
CA ILE A 205 14.89 -9.17 -4.91
C ILE A 205 14.08 -8.27 -3.96
N THR A 206 13.57 -8.87 -2.89
CA THR A 206 12.96 -8.13 -1.78
C THR A 206 14.04 -7.73 -0.80
N VAL A 207 14.18 -6.43 -0.57
CA VAL A 207 15.19 -5.82 0.31
C VAL A 207 14.51 -5.07 1.44
N PHE A 208 14.98 -5.28 2.66
CA PHE A 208 14.76 -4.34 3.77
C PHE A 208 15.97 -3.42 3.86
N SER A 209 15.73 -2.11 3.89
CA SER A 209 16.76 -1.09 4.16
C SER A 209 16.32 -0.17 5.29
N LYS A 210 17.20 0.03 6.27
CA LYS A 210 16.98 0.99 7.35
C LYS A 210 17.06 2.45 6.86
N ASP A 211 17.83 2.68 5.81
CA ASP A 211 18.08 4.00 5.24
C ASP A 211 17.17 4.31 4.03
N GLY A 212 16.20 3.40 3.79
CA GLY A 212 15.27 3.49 2.67
C GLY A 212 15.90 3.21 1.31
N ILE A 213 15.20 3.66 0.25
CA ILE A 213 15.62 3.49 -1.14
C ILE A 213 16.57 4.63 -1.51
N THR A 214 17.87 4.43 -1.29
CA THR A 214 18.93 5.37 -1.67
C THR A 214 19.72 4.85 -2.87
N GLU A 215 20.48 5.72 -3.54
CA GLU A 215 21.35 5.31 -4.66
C GLU A 215 22.34 4.23 -4.23
N GLU A 216 22.92 4.34 -3.03
CA GLU A 216 23.86 3.35 -2.48
C GLU A 216 23.21 1.97 -2.32
N VAL A 217 21.94 1.93 -1.90
CA VAL A 217 21.19 0.69 -1.68
C VAL A 217 20.73 0.06 -2.99
N VAL A 218 20.41 0.85 -4.01
CA VAL A 218 19.86 0.40 -5.30
C VAL A 218 20.95 0.00 -6.29
N THR A 219 22.07 0.74 -6.33
CA THR A 219 23.14 0.57 -7.32
C THR A 219 23.66 -0.87 -7.47
N PRO A 220 23.83 -1.66 -6.40
CA PRO A 220 24.30 -3.05 -6.53
C PRO A 220 23.42 -3.95 -7.38
N PHE A 221 22.10 -3.68 -7.37
CA PHE A 221 21.09 -4.46 -8.10
C PHE A 221 20.74 -3.87 -9.45
N ASN A 222 20.72 -2.54 -9.52
CA ASN A 222 20.37 -1.83 -10.74
C ASN A 222 21.13 -0.49 -10.79
N PRO A 223 22.31 -0.45 -11.42
CA PRO A 223 23.17 0.73 -11.43
C PRO A 223 22.60 1.93 -12.19
N GLY A 224 21.39 1.81 -12.75
CA GLY A 224 20.75 2.86 -13.54
C GLY A 224 21.48 3.11 -14.87
N ARG A 225 20.83 3.80 -15.81
CA ARG A 225 21.53 4.33 -16.98
C ARG A 225 22.47 5.42 -16.50
N LYS A 226 23.78 5.20 -16.55
CA LYS A 226 24.76 6.28 -16.49
C LYS A 226 24.43 7.23 -17.65
N GLU A 227 23.92 8.40 -17.34
CA GLU A 227 23.89 9.48 -18.32
C GLU A 227 25.34 9.68 -18.82
N SER A 228 25.54 9.35 -20.06
CA SER A 228 26.75 9.70 -20.79
C SER A 228 26.73 11.23 -21.03
N VAL A 229 26.96 11.99 -19.96
CA VAL A 229 27.39 13.38 -20.08
C VAL A 229 28.90 13.33 -20.33
N GLN A 230 29.30 12.96 -21.54
CA GLN A 230 30.59 13.34 -22.06
C GLN A 230 30.38 14.57 -22.92
N ALA A 231 30.71 15.68 -22.31
CA ALA A 231 31.57 16.74 -22.86
C ALA A 231 31.74 16.73 -24.39
N GLU A 232 30.97 17.53 -25.09
CA GLU A 232 31.50 18.24 -26.26
C GLU A 232 31.91 19.65 -25.79
N SER A 233 33.18 19.74 -25.43
CA SER A 233 33.92 20.99 -25.38
C SER A 233 35.08 20.87 -26.37
N GLU A 234 34.87 21.41 -27.56
CA GLU A 234 35.89 22.04 -28.39
C GLU A 234 35.27 23.22 -29.13
#